data_43267d30035fe80df846eca6f8914026
#
_entry.id   43267d30035fe80df846eca6f8914026
#
_cell.length_a   1.000
_cell.length_b   1.000
_cell.length_c   1.000
_cell.angle_alpha   90.00
_cell.angle_beta   90.00
_cell.angle_gamma   90.00
#
_symmetry.space_group_name_H-M   'P 1'
#
loop_
_entity.id
_entity.type
_entity.pdbx_description
1 polymer ?
#
loop_
_entity_poly.entity_id
_entity_poly.type
_entity_poly.pdbx_seq_one_letter_code
_entity_poly.pdbx_strand_id
1 'polypeptide(L)'
;MQLNLLPAKPTCVGCDLHSGAKNVGIPSRHLPTSLPPDSSNPVVIVIGMNPGTQEDRAGECWIGPSGQLLAGPYLTGSTVSSLATVYLCNVARCVSPGGKPKPAHYRTCFANTLLDITTILDHHHASPARAILCAGADPVTYLSRTFQKKAMSQQDAFRAQGMSIPTLTRTHLFATYHPAAVLREPGLIHPVADHLALLRNFLTGDLARPTAPLIRTPFLPRTTNE
;
A
#
# COMPACT_ATOMS: atom_id res chain seq x y z
N MET A 1 19.78 5.37 12.25
CA MET A 1 20.23 5.92 10.92
C MET A 1 19.00 6.21 10.10
N GLN A 2 18.81 7.43 9.61
CA GLN A 2 17.62 7.79 8.83
C GLN A 2 17.72 7.19 7.44
N LEU A 3 16.69 6.47 7.00
CA LEU A 3 16.65 5.84 5.69
C LEU A 3 16.46 6.91 4.59
N ASN A 4 17.35 6.95 3.62
CA ASN A 4 17.28 7.86 2.49
C ASN A 4 16.36 7.29 1.40
N LEU A 5 15.08 7.62 1.47
CA LEU A 5 14.15 7.38 0.37
C LEU A 5 14.37 8.39 -0.76
N LEU A 6 13.89 8.07 -1.96
CA LEU A 6 13.99 8.98 -3.08
C LEU A 6 13.29 10.32 -2.74
N PRO A 7 14.00 11.44 -2.84
CA PRO A 7 13.43 12.76 -2.58
C PRO A 7 12.32 13.11 -3.58
N ALA A 8 11.61 14.19 -3.31
CA ALA A 8 10.76 14.83 -4.32
C ALA A 8 11.56 15.08 -5.62
N LYS A 9 10.88 14.94 -6.75
CA LYS A 9 11.51 15.16 -8.07
C LYS A 9 10.83 16.34 -8.78
N PRO A 10 11.07 17.58 -8.36
CA PRO A 10 10.39 18.76 -8.91
C PRO A 10 10.68 18.98 -10.40
N THR A 11 11.80 18.45 -10.90
CA THR A 11 12.19 18.51 -12.31
C THR A 11 11.75 17.29 -13.14
N CYS A 12 10.92 16.40 -12.59
CA CYS A 12 10.45 15.23 -13.31
C CYS A 12 9.50 15.64 -14.45
N VAL A 13 9.85 15.31 -15.66
CA VAL A 13 9.05 15.51 -16.88
C VAL A 13 8.71 14.19 -17.57
N GLY A 14 8.78 13.07 -16.84
CA GLY A 14 8.60 11.73 -17.40
C GLY A 14 7.20 11.41 -17.92
N CYS A 15 6.18 12.18 -17.49
CA CYS A 15 4.80 12.06 -17.98
C CYS A 15 4.05 13.39 -17.78
N ASP A 16 2.88 13.54 -18.40
CA ASP A 16 2.07 14.75 -18.37
C ASP A 16 1.44 15.12 -17.01
N LEU A 17 1.51 14.25 -15.99
CA LEU A 17 1.03 14.59 -14.66
C LEU A 17 1.82 15.72 -14.00
N HIS A 18 3.09 15.92 -14.36
CA HIS A 18 3.91 16.99 -13.79
C HIS A 18 3.34 18.39 -14.09
N SER A 19 2.71 18.60 -15.24
CA SER A 19 2.18 19.91 -15.63
C SER A 19 0.93 20.33 -14.83
N GLY A 20 0.23 19.36 -14.22
CA GLY A 20 -0.95 19.61 -13.40
C GLY A 20 -0.69 19.52 -11.89
N ALA A 21 0.52 19.18 -11.48
CA ALA A 21 0.89 19.04 -10.08
C ALA A 21 1.57 20.31 -9.54
N LYS A 22 1.19 20.73 -8.32
CA LYS A 22 1.89 21.78 -7.57
C LYS A 22 3.22 21.25 -7.01
N ASN A 23 3.19 20.03 -6.49
CA ASN A 23 4.34 19.30 -5.97
C ASN A 23 4.60 18.06 -6.81
N VAL A 24 5.61 18.13 -7.67
CA VAL A 24 5.96 17.04 -8.59
C VAL A 24 6.79 15.99 -7.88
N GLY A 25 6.40 14.72 -8.05
CA GLY A 25 7.19 13.60 -7.55
C GLY A 25 7.21 13.49 -6.03
N ILE A 26 6.03 13.61 -5.38
CA ILE A 26 5.90 13.52 -3.91
C ILE A 26 6.56 12.23 -3.40
N PRO A 27 7.48 12.32 -2.41
CA PRO A 27 8.26 11.20 -1.95
C PRO A 27 7.43 10.20 -1.13
N SER A 28 7.93 8.97 -1.06
CA SER A 28 7.53 8.03 -0.02
C SER A 28 8.01 8.51 1.35
N ARG A 29 7.35 8.10 2.42
CA ARG A 29 7.72 8.51 3.77
C ARG A 29 7.56 7.40 4.81
N HIS A 30 8.26 7.53 5.91
CA HIS A 30 8.00 6.79 7.13
C HIS A 30 6.74 7.35 7.82
N LEU A 31 5.83 6.49 8.26
CA LEU A 31 4.72 6.87 9.12
C LEU A 31 5.24 6.91 10.57
N PRO A 32 5.18 8.05 11.28
CA PRO A 32 5.48 8.09 12.70
C PRO A 32 4.55 7.13 13.46
N THR A 33 5.15 6.18 14.17
CA THR A 33 4.46 5.17 14.99
C THR A 33 5.04 5.16 16.39
N SER A 34 4.40 4.45 17.32
CA SER A 34 4.95 4.24 18.67
C SER A 34 6.20 3.35 18.67
N LEU A 35 6.39 2.58 17.61
CA LEU A 35 7.56 1.74 17.43
C LEU A 35 8.70 2.57 16.80
N PRO A 36 9.86 2.73 17.45
CA PRO A 36 10.97 3.45 16.85
C PRO A 36 11.46 2.70 15.60
N PRO A 37 11.87 3.42 14.54
CA PRO A 37 12.39 2.79 13.33
C PRO A 37 13.70 2.06 13.63
N ASP A 38 13.63 0.74 13.62
CA ASP A 38 14.76 -0.17 13.78
C ASP A 38 14.75 -1.18 12.64
N SER A 39 15.92 -1.51 12.09
CA SER A 39 16.07 -2.43 10.96
C SER A 39 15.67 -3.87 11.30
N SER A 40 15.63 -4.22 12.58
CA SER A 40 15.19 -5.53 13.08
C SER A 40 13.69 -5.64 13.32
N ASN A 41 12.94 -4.52 13.32
CA ASN A 41 11.50 -4.56 13.49
C ASN A 41 10.80 -5.20 12.28
N PRO A 42 9.64 -5.82 12.46
CA PRO A 42 8.74 -6.09 11.35
C PRO A 42 8.52 -4.83 10.51
N VAL A 43 8.39 -4.97 9.21
CA VAL A 43 8.20 -3.83 8.30
C VAL A 43 6.97 -4.02 7.42
N VAL A 44 6.19 -2.94 7.28
CA VAL A 44 5.04 -2.85 6.38
C VAL A 44 5.23 -1.69 5.42
N ILE A 45 5.19 -1.97 4.12
CA ILE A 45 5.19 -0.94 3.07
C ILE A 45 3.77 -0.85 2.53
N VAL A 46 3.08 0.25 2.82
CA VAL A 46 1.74 0.51 2.27
C VAL A 46 1.88 1.21 0.93
N ILE A 47 1.21 0.68 -0.09
CA ILE A 47 1.27 1.24 -1.45
C ILE A 47 -0.13 1.61 -1.92
N GLY A 48 -0.34 2.89 -2.21
CA GLY A 48 -1.55 3.42 -2.81
C GLY A 48 -1.39 3.74 -4.30
N MET A 49 -2.41 4.38 -4.84
CA MET A 49 -2.50 4.70 -6.25
C MET A 49 -1.65 5.94 -6.60
N ASN A 50 -2.04 7.10 -6.10
CA ASN A 50 -1.40 8.39 -6.33
C ASN A 50 -1.81 9.40 -5.24
N PRO A 51 -1.06 10.50 -5.06
CA PRO A 51 -1.42 11.58 -4.16
C PRO A 51 -2.75 12.23 -4.54
N GLY A 52 -3.49 12.69 -3.54
CA GLY A 52 -4.67 13.53 -3.71
C GLY A 52 -4.32 15.02 -3.71
N THR A 53 -5.34 15.88 -3.76
CA THR A 53 -5.16 17.34 -3.80
C THR A 53 -4.52 17.91 -2.54
N GLN A 54 -4.80 17.33 -1.35
CA GLN A 54 -4.20 17.79 -0.10
C GLN A 54 -2.72 17.42 -0.05
N GLU A 55 -2.37 16.22 -0.46
CA GLU A 55 -1.00 15.74 -0.61
C GLU A 55 -0.23 16.62 -1.60
N ASP A 56 -0.83 16.97 -2.75
CA ASP A 56 -0.20 17.84 -3.74
C ASP A 56 0.03 19.25 -3.21
N ARG A 57 -0.89 19.78 -2.39
CA ARG A 57 -0.71 21.11 -1.77
C ARG A 57 0.44 21.14 -0.76
N ALA A 58 0.60 20.08 0.00
CA ALA A 58 1.58 20.00 1.09
C ALA A 58 2.93 19.40 0.64
N GLY A 59 2.97 18.65 -0.46
CA GLY A 59 4.17 17.93 -0.90
C GLY A 59 4.45 16.67 -0.09
N GLU A 60 3.45 16.12 0.60
CA GLU A 60 3.58 14.96 1.47
C GLU A 60 2.50 13.92 1.17
N CYS A 61 2.87 12.64 1.06
CA CYS A 61 1.92 11.58 0.74
C CYS A 61 1.09 11.13 1.95
N TRP A 62 -0.16 10.73 1.71
CA TRP A 62 -1.04 10.15 2.69
C TRP A 62 -1.37 11.05 3.91
N ILE A 63 -1.64 12.32 3.67
CA ILE A 63 -2.04 13.29 4.72
C ILE A 63 -3.52 13.68 4.65
N GLY A 64 -4.15 13.53 3.50
CA GLY A 64 -5.57 13.82 3.29
C GLY A 64 -6.51 12.83 4.00
N PRO A 65 -7.83 12.89 3.76
CA PRO A 65 -8.82 12.04 4.44
C PRO A 65 -8.54 10.54 4.32
N SER A 66 -8.05 10.10 3.16
CA SER A 66 -7.62 8.70 2.95
C SER A 66 -6.42 8.33 3.81
N GLY A 67 -5.47 9.24 3.95
CA GLY A 67 -4.29 9.06 4.79
C GLY A 67 -4.63 9.02 6.28
N GLN A 68 -5.56 9.85 6.73
CA GLN A 68 -6.06 9.86 8.10
C GLN A 68 -6.78 8.56 8.45
N LEU A 69 -7.65 8.06 7.55
CA LEU A 69 -8.32 6.78 7.72
C LEU A 69 -7.32 5.62 7.72
N LEU A 70 -6.28 5.68 6.87
CA LEU A 70 -5.19 4.70 6.85
C LEU A 70 -4.41 4.70 8.16
N ALA A 71 -3.90 5.84 8.60
CA ALA A 71 -3.07 5.94 9.80
C ALA A 71 -3.84 5.59 11.09
N GLY A 72 -5.08 6.07 11.23
CA GLY A 72 -5.93 5.84 12.38
C GLY A 72 -6.63 4.46 12.35
N PRO A 73 -7.86 4.37 11.83
CA PRO A 73 -8.65 3.14 11.88
C PRO A 73 -7.96 1.90 11.27
N TYR A 74 -7.23 2.05 10.14
CA TYR A 74 -6.57 0.91 9.52
C TYR A 74 -5.36 0.45 10.34
N LEU A 75 -4.35 1.29 10.50
CA LEU A 75 -3.05 0.86 11.04
C LEU A 75 -3.01 0.89 12.58
N THR A 76 -3.53 1.95 13.19
CA THR A 76 -3.58 2.05 14.65
C THR A 76 -4.70 1.18 15.23
N GLY A 77 -5.90 1.24 14.66
CA GLY A 77 -7.04 0.45 15.12
C GLY A 77 -6.82 -1.06 15.00
N SER A 78 -6.07 -1.52 14.00
CA SER A 78 -5.66 -2.92 13.86
C SER A 78 -4.39 -3.30 14.62
N THR A 79 -3.76 -2.36 15.32
CA THR A 79 -2.46 -2.50 16.02
C THR A 79 -1.23 -2.72 15.12
N VAL A 80 -1.38 -2.68 13.80
CA VAL A 80 -0.25 -2.85 12.86
C VAL A 80 0.85 -1.82 13.11
N SER A 81 0.49 -0.55 13.39
CA SER A 81 1.46 0.52 13.66
C SER A 81 2.23 0.38 14.97
N SER A 82 1.79 -0.48 15.90
CA SER A 82 2.54 -0.81 17.11
C SER A 82 3.40 -2.08 16.98
N LEU A 83 3.22 -2.84 15.90
CA LEU A 83 3.93 -4.10 15.64
C LEU A 83 5.00 -3.97 14.56
N ALA A 84 4.94 -2.95 13.71
CA ALA A 84 5.82 -2.81 12.56
C ALA A 84 6.24 -1.36 12.32
N THR A 85 7.43 -1.18 11.77
CA THR A 85 7.83 0.07 11.11
C THR A 85 7.04 0.20 9.82
N VAL A 86 6.36 1.33 9.59
CA VAL A 86 5.46 1.52 8.45
C VAL A 86 5.99 2.58 7.50
N TYR A 87 6.04 2.24 6.23
CA TYR A 87 6.36 3.19 5.14
C TYR A 87 5.15 3.36 4.22
N LEU A 88 4.95 4.58 3.75
CA LEU A 88 3.83 4.97 2.90
C LEU A 88 4.35 5.37 1.52
N CYS A 89 3.87 4.70 0.49
CA CYS A 89 4.26 4.87 -0.91
C CYS A 89 3.02 5.03 -1.80
N ASN A 90 3.23 5.47 -3.05
CA ASN A 90 2.23 5.45 -4.11
C ASN A 90 2.83 4.92 -5.41
N VAL A 91 2.03 4.25 -6.25
CA VAL A 91 2.47 3.79 -7.59
C VAL A 91 2.84 4.97 -8.48
N ALA A 92 2.05 6.05 -8.45
CA ALA A 92 2.38 7.33 -9.08
C ALA A 92 2.62 8.39 -8.01
N ARG A 93 3.56 9.30 -8.25
CA ARG A 93 4.02 10.29 -7.26
C ARG A 93 3.48 11.70 -7.48
N CYS A 94 2.59 11.88 -8.45
CA CYS A 94 1.92 13.15 -8.73
C CYS A 94 0.42 13.00 -8.60
N VAL A 95 -0.25 14.09 -8.22
CA VAL A 95 -1.71 14.19 -8.32
C VAL A 95 -2.15 13.98 -9.77
N SER A 96 -3.32 13.41 -9.97
CA SER A 96 -3.95 13.32 -11.29
C SER A 96 -5.17 14.24 -11.34
N PRO A 97 -5.04 15.46 -11.88
CA PRO A 97 -6.18 16.33 -12.10
C PRO A 97 -7.20 15.62 -13.01
N GLY A 98 -8.44 15.58 -12.61
CA GLY A 98 -9.49 14.85 -13.36
C GLY A 98 -9.60 13.36 -13.00
N GLY A 99 -8.92 12.88 -11.95
CA GLY A 99 -9.20 11.59 -11.35
C GLY A 99 -8.06 10.57 -11.43
N LYS A 100 -8.34 9.39 -11.96
CA LYS A 100 -7.40 8.27 -11.96
C LYS A 100 -6.28 8.46 -12.98
N PRO A 101 -5.00 8.26 -12.60
CA PRO A 101 -3.89 8.23 -13.55
C PRO A 101 -4.08 7.17 -14.64
N LYS A 102 -3.63 7.46 -15.86
CA LYS A 102 -3.63 6.50 -16.97
C LYS A 102 -2.56 5.41 -16.74
N PRO A 103 -2.71 4.22 -17.34
CA PRO A 103 -1.69 3.16 -17.24
C PRO A 103 -0.28 3.58 -17.65
N ALA A 104 -0.14 4.54 -18.58
CA ALA A 104 1.16 5.08 -18.98
C ALA A 104 1.86 5.82 -17.83
N HIS A 105 1.12 6.62 -17.05
CA HIS A 105 1.66 7.33 -15.88
C HIS A 105 2.26 6.38 -14.86
N TYR A 106 1.53 5.31 -14.55
CA TYR A 106 2.02 4.28 -13.64
C TYR A 106 3.29 3.60 -14.17
N ARG A 107 3.32 3.19 -15.44
CA ARG A 107 4.52 2.54 -16.02
C ARG A 107 5.76 3.42 -15.90
N THR A 108 5.62 4.73 -16.15
CA THR A 108 6.71 5.67 -16.03
C THR A 108 7.15 5.89 -14.58
N CYS A 109 6.18 6.02 -13.66
CA CYS A 109 6.44 6.43 -12.28
C CYS A 109 6.84 5.26 -11.36
N PHE A 110 6.32 4.06 -11.61
CA PHE A 110 6.47 2.91 -10.70
C PHE A 110 7.91 2.49 -10.45
N ALA A 111 8.82 2.74 -11.39
CA ALA A 111 10.26 2.48 -11.18
C ALA A 111 10.83 3.22 -9.95
N ASN A 112 10.34 4.44 -9.66
CA ASN A 112 10.74 5.18 -8.46
C ASN A 112 10.21 4.53 -7.18
N THR A 113 8.96 4.05 -7.22
CA THR A 113 8.35 3.35 -6.08
C THR A 113 9.04 2.01 -5.84
N LEU A 114 9.41 1.32 -6.91
CA LEU A 114 10.16 0.07 -6.82
C LEU A 114 11.52 0.27 -6.16
N LEU A 115 12.22 1.35 -6.49
CA LEU A 115 13.49 1.70 -5.86
C LEU A 115 13.32 2.01 -4.36
N ASP A 116 12.25 2.71 -3.96
CA ASP A 116 11.96 2.90 -2.53
C ASP A 116 11.64 1.57 -1.83
N ILE A 117 10.85 0.69 -2.46
CA ILE A 117 10.55 -0.64 -1.90
C ILE A 117 11.84 -1.42 -1.63
N THR A 118 12.72 -1.50 -2.63
CA THR A 118 13.99 -2.23 -2.49
C THR A 118 14.88 -1.60 -1.42
N THR A 119 15.01 -0.27 -1.40
CA THR A 119 15.78 0.46 -0.39
C THR A 119 15.25 0.21 1.03
N ILE A 120 13.93 0.21 1.22
CA ILE A 120 13.31 -0.11 2.53
C ILE A 120 13.60 -1.56 2.92
N LEU A 121 13.41 -2.51 2.00
CA LEU A 121 13.60 -3.93 2.28
C LEU A 121 15.07 -4.27 2.56
N ASP A 122 16.02 -3.61 1.88
CA ASP A 122 17.45 -3.76 2.12
C ASP A 122 17.85 -3.20 3.49
N HIS A 123 17.29 -2.05 3.87
CA HIS A 123 17.49 -1.51 5.22
C HIS A 123 16.96 -2.46 6.30
N HIS A 124 15.80 -3.06 6.08
CA HIS A 124 15.17 -4.02 6.99
C HIS A 124 15.56 -5.48 6.67
N HIS A 125 16.78 -5.74 6.22
CA HIS A 125 17.23 -7.09 5.84
C HIS A 125 17.16 -8.11 7.00
N ALA A 126 17.32 -7.67 8.25
CA ALA A 126 17.23 -8.47 9.46
C ALA A 126 15.78 -8.64 9.99
N SER A 127 14.81 -7.94 9.41
CA SER A 127 13.42 -7.99 9.85
C SER A 127 12.84 -9.42 9.82
N PRO A 128 12.16 -9.86 10.90
CA PRO A 128 11.53 -11.17 10.96
C PRO A 128 10.32 -11.31 10.05
N ALA A 129 9.62 -10.19 9.79
CA ALA A 129 8.42 -10.14 8.94
C ALA A 129 8.44 -8.91 8.04
N ARG A 130 8.33 -9.13 6.73
CA ARG A 130 8.30 -8.09 5.70
C ARG A 130 7.02 -8.19 4.91
N ALA A 131 6.22 -7.15 4.91
CA ALA A 131 4.95 -7.10 4.23
C ALA A 131 4.82 -5.90 3.30
N ILE A 132 4.20 -6.11 2.14
CA ILE A 132 3.69 -5.05 1.28
C ILE A 132 2.17 -5.10 1.36
N LEU A 133 1.55 -4.01 1.81
CA LEU A 133 0.10 -3.84 1.85
C LEU A 133 -0.35 -2.98 0.67
N CYS A 134 -0.99 -3.58 -0.31
CA CYS A 134 -1.62 -2.88 -1.43
C CYS A 134 -2.97 -2.31 -1.02
N ALA A 135 -3.10 -1.00 -0.99
CA ALA A 135 -4.36 -0.30 -0.79
C ALA A 135 -5.03 0.00 -2.14
N GLY A 136 -5.95 -0.88 -2.56
CA GLY A 136 -6.69 -0.75 -3.82
C GLY A 136 -6.17 -1.64 -4.96
N ALA A 137 -6.85 -1.59 -6.11
CA ALA A 137 -6.61 -2.48 -7.25
C ALA A 137 -5.32 -2.16 -8.01
N ASP A 138 -5.00 -0.88 -8.19
CA ASP A 138 -3.85 -0.49 -9.02
C ASP A 138 -2.50 -0.95 -8.42
N PRO A 139 -2.21 -0.76 -7.11
CA PRO A 139 -1.02 -1.31 -6.50
C PRO A 139 -0.89 -2.82 -6.67
N VAL A 140 -1.98 -3.58 -6.47
CA VAL A 140 -2.01 -5.02 -6.70
C VAL A 140 -1.60 -5.36 -8.13
N THR A 141 -2.21 -4.71 -9.12
CA THR A 141 -1.95 -4.96 -10.54
C THR A 141 -0.48 -4.69 -10.91
N TYR A 142 0.07 -3.56 -10.45
CA TYR A 142 1.44 -3.17 -10.83
C TYR A 142 2.50 -4.00 -10.11
N LEU A 143 2.32 -4.29 -8.81
CA LEU A 143 3.25 -5.16 -8.10
C LEU A 143 3.23 -6.58 -8.64
N SER A 144 2.05 -7.17 -8.86
CA SER A 144 1.96 -8.55 -9.34
C SER A 144 2.56 -8.70 -10.74
N ARG A 145 2.35 -7.75 -11.65
CA ARG A 145 3.01 -7.73 -12.96
C ARG A 145 4.53 -7.70 -12.84
N THR A 146 5.06 -6.89 -11.94
CA THR A 146 6.50 -6.70 -11.78
C THR A 146 7.16 -7.92 -11.17
N PHE A 147 6.58 -8.46 -10.09
CA PHE A 147 7.22 -9.51 -9.30
C PHE A 147 6.79 -10.93 -9.67
N GLN A 148 5.62 -11.10 -10.30
CA GLN A 148 5.07 -12.42 -10.65
C GLN A 148 4.89 -12.60 -12.16
N LYS A 149 5.21 -11.58 -12.96
CA LYS A 149 5.02 -11.55 -14.42
C LYS A 149 3.56 -11.76 -14.87
N LYS A 150 2.61 -11.74 -13.93
CA LYS A 150 1.18 -11.89 -14.19
C LYS A 150 0.38 -10.89 -13.37
N ALA A 151 -0.50 -10.14 -14.02
CA ALA A 151 -1.39 -9.21 -13.31
C ALA A 151 -2.41 -9.99 -12.47
N MET A 152 -2.55 -9.61 -11.21
CA MET A 152 -3.63 -10.05 -10.34
C MET A 152 -4.74 -9.00 -10.28
N SER A 153 -5.97 -9.47 -10.17
CA SER A 153 -7.07 -8.61 -9.74
C SER A 153 -7.01 -8.36 -8.22
N GLN A 154 -7.69 -7.32 -7.75
CA GLN A 154 -7.82 -7.08 -6.32
C GLN A 154 -8.52 -8.25 -5.60
N GLN A 155 -9.51 -8.85 -6.23
CA GLN A 155 -10.22 -10.00 -5.68
C GLN A 155 -9.33 -11.23 -5.54
N ASP A 156 -8.45 -11.48 -6.50
CA ASP A 156 -7.48 -12.57 -6.39
C ASP A 156 -6.47 -12.31 -5.28
N ALA A 157 -6.03 -11.05 -5.12
CA ALA A 157 -5.14 -10.68 -4.03
C ALA A 157 -5.83 -10.81 -2.65
N PHE A 158 -7.13 -10.54 -2.55
CA PHE A 158 -7.91 -10.77 -1.32
C PHE A 158 -7.99 -12.26 -0.96
N ARG A 159 -8.00 -13.15 -1.96
CA ARG A 159 -7.97 -14.61 -1.74
C ARG A 159 -6.56 -15.13 -1.39
N ALA A 160 -5.54 -14.41 -1.83
CA ALA A 160 -4.13 -14.79 -1.69
C ALA A 160 -3.38 -13.95 -0.64
N GLN A 161 -4.06 -13.51 0.42
CA GLN A 161 -3.44 -12.71 1.51
C GLN A 161 -2.20 -13.43 2.08
N GLY A 162 -1.13 -12.67 2.28
CA GLY A 162 0.13 -13.21 2.79
C GLY A 162 0.93 -14.04 1.78
N MET A 163 0.61 -13.92 0.49
CA MET A 163 1.35 -14.60 -0.56
C MET A 163 2.81 -14.14 -0.61
N SER A 164 3.74 -15.07 -0.66
CA SER A 164 5.17 -14.76 -0.84
C SER A 164 5.43 -14.12 -2.19
N ILE A 165 6.31 -13.12 -2.21
CA ILE A 165 6.81 -12.48 -3.44
C ILE A 165 8.17 -13.12 -3.77
N PRO A 166 8.27 -14.02 -4.77
CA PRO A 166 9.48 -14.82 -5.01
C PRO A 166 10.75 -14.00 -5.26
N THR A 167 10.62 -12.83 -5.87
CA THR A 167 11.75 -11.94 -6.20
C THR A 167 12.17 -11.01 -5.07
N LEU A 168 11.37 -10.92 -4.01
CA LEU A 168 11.66 -10.15 -2.80
C LEU A 168 11.76 -11.08 -1.61
N THR A 169 12.98 -11.49 -1.29
CA THR A 169 13.27 -12.47 -0.24
C THR A 169 12.49 -12.18 1.05
N ARG A 170 11.76 -13.19 1.54
CA ARG A 170 10.99 -13.14 2.80
C ARG A 170 9.92 -12.03 2.85
N THR A 171 9.45 -11.54 1.70
CA THR A 171 8.44 -10.49 1.62
C THR A 171 7.10 -11.06 1.17
N HIS A 172 6.02 -10.65 1.84
CA HIS A 172 4.67 -11.15 1.62
C HIS A 172 3.72 -10.03 1.18
N LEU A 173 2.84 -10.35 0.24
CA LEU A 173 1.83 -9.45 -0.29
C LEU A 173 0.53 -9.57 0.50
N PHE A 174 0.02 -8.43 0.91
CA PHE A 174 -1.32 -8.25 1.44
C PHE A 174 -2.07 -7.22 0.61
N ALA A 175 -3.39 -7.30 0.59
CA ALA A 175 -4.22 -6.34 -0.12
C ALA A 175 -5.43 -5.95 0.72
N THR A 176 -5.87 -4.70 0.57
CA THR A 176 -7.09 -4.21 1.20
C THR A 176 -7.79 -3.19 0.30
N TYR A 177 -9.00 -2.79 0.67
CA TYR A 177 -9.67 -1.68 0.00
C TYR A 177 -8.92 -0.37 0.26
N HIS A 178 -8.83 0.47 -0.79
CA HIS A 178 -8.29 1.82 -0.62
C HIS A 178 -9.18 2.63 0.34
N PRO A 179 -8.61 3.41 1.27
CA PRO A 179 -9.40 4.20 2.22
C PRO A 179 -10.45 5.10 1.56
N ALA A 180 -10.16 5.67 0.38
CA ALA A 180 -11.16 6.44 -0.37
C ALA A 180 -12.39 5.62 -0.80
N ALA A 181 -12.29 4.30 -0.91
CA ALA A 181 -13.46 3.45 -1.17
C ALA A 181 -14.32 3.34 0.09
N VAL A 182 -13.71 3.16 1.25
CA VAL A 182 -14.42 3.12 2.55
C VAL A 182 -15.08 4.46 2.87
N LEU A 183 -14.44 5.58 2.53
CA LEU A 183 -15.03 6.91 2.70
C LEU A 183 -16.31 7.09 1.86
N ARG A 184 -16.43 6.41 0.73
CA ARG A 184 -17.64 6.41 -0.13
C ARG A 184 -18.65 5.34 0.26
N GLU A 185 -18.17 4.21 0.75
CA GLU A 185 -18.95 3.03 1.12
C GLU A 185 -18.49 2.51 2.50
N PRO A 186 -19.01 3.08 3.61
CA PRO A 186 -18.51 2.77 4.96
C PRO A 186 -18.58 1.30 5.35
N GLY A 187 -19.50 0.52 4.77
CA GLY A 187 -19.61 -0.93 5.00
C GLY A 187 -18.34 -1.73 4.63
N LEU A 188 -17.49 -1.19 3.76
CA LEU A 188 -16.22 -1.81 3.40
C LEU A 188 -15.19 -1.85 4.56
N ILE A 189 -15.47 -1.16 5.67
CA ILE A 189 -14.57 -1.22 6.85
C ILE A 189 -14.50 -2.64 7.44
N HIS A 190 -15.58 -3.42 7.35
CA HIS A 190 -15.60 -4.78 7.88
C HIS A 190 -14.60 -5.70 7.14
N PRO A 191 -14.67 -5.87 5.80
CA PRO A 191 -13.63 -6.66 5.10
C PRO A 191 -12.24 -6.07 5.22
N VAL A 192 -12.08 -4.76 5.40
CA VAL A 192 -10.78 -4.15 5.70
C VAL A 192 -10.24 -4.65 7.03
N ALA A 193 -11.07 -4.69 8.08
CA ALA A 193 -10.67 -5.21 9.39
C ALA A 193 -10.18 -6.67 9.31
N ASP A 194 -10.86 -7.51 8.52
CA ASP A 194 -10.45 -8.90 8.29
C ASP A 194 -9.08 -8.97 7.59
N HIS A 195 -8.87 -8.16 6.54
CA HIS A 195 -7.59 -8.11 5.83
C HIS A 195 -6.44 -7.66 6.75
N LEU A 196 -6.68 -6.67 7.59
CA LEU A 196 -5.68 -6.15 8.53
C LEU A 196 -5.43 -7.12 9.69
N ALA A 197 -6.42 -7.90 10.11
CA ALA A 197 -6.23 -8.98 11.09
C ALA A 197 -5.28 -10.06 10.56
N LEU A 198 -5.39 -10.42 9.27
CA LEU A 198 -4.44 -11.34 8.63
C LEU A 198 -3.03 -10.78 8.59
N LEU A 199 -2.87 -9.50 8.23
CA LEU A 199 -1.56 -8.82 8.27
C LEU A 199 -0.98 -8.80 9.68
N ARG A 200 -1.78 -8.43 10.69
CA ARG A 200 -1.37 -8.43 12.09
C ARG A 200 -0.88 -9.82 12.53
N ASN A 201 -1.65 -10.87 12.26
CA ASN A 201 -1.27 -12.25 12.61
C ASN A 201 0.04 -12.66 11.94
N PHE A 202 0.27 -12.25 10.70
CA PHE A 202 1.56 -12.46 10.02
C PHE A 202 2.72 -11.74 10.76
N LEU A 203 2.51 -10.50 11.21
CA LEU A 203 3.53 -9.72 11.93
C LEU A 203 3.88 -10.30 13.31
N THR A 204 2.92 -10.93 13.98
CA THR A 204 3.13 -11.59 15.29
C THR A 204 3.65 -13.03 15.18
N GLY A 205 3.73 -13.57 13.96
CA GLY A 205 4.11 -14.95 13.73
C GLY A 205 2.99 -15.98 14.00
N ASP A 206 1.77 -15.51 14.26
CA ASP A 206 0.59 -16.38 14.52
C ASP A 206 0.03 -17.02 13.23
N LEU A 207 0.48 -16.56 12.08
CA LEU A 207 0.24 -17.24 10.81
C LEU A 207 1.36 -18.22 10.53
N ALA A 208 1.17 -19.45 10.94
CA ALA A 208 1.77 -20.57 10.23
C ALA A 208 1.25 -20.51 8.79
N ARG A 209 2.09 -19.97 7.86
CA ARG A 209 1.86 -19.85 6.40
C ARG A 209 0.38 -19.91 5.98
N PRO A 210 -0.18 -18.94 5.25
CA PRO A 210 -1.53 -19.05 4.73
C PRO A 210 -1.59 -20.29 3.82
N THR A 211 -2.00 -21.41 4.38
CA THR A 211 -2.36 -22.61 3.67
C THR A 211 -3.83 -22.45 3.31
N ALA A 212 -4.09 -22.14 2.04
CA ALA A 212 -5.38 -22.16 1.39
C ALA A 212 -6.47 -21.16 1.85
N PRO A 213 -7.48 -20.93 1.03
CA PRO A 213 -8.36 -19.77 1.11
C PRO A 213 -9.23 -19.82 2.36
N LEU A 214 -8.94 -18.98 3.34
CA LEU A 214 -9.86 -18.69 4.42
C LEU A 214 -10.94 -17.73 3.88
N ILE A 215 -12.16 -18.20 4.07
CA ILE A 215 -13.46 -17.54 3.92
C ILE A 215 -14.07 -17.64 2.52
N ARG A 216 -14.86 -18.70 2.36
CA ARG A 216 -16.10 -18.62 1.59
C ARG A 216 -17.08 -17.77 2.40
N THR A 217 -17.10 -16.44 2.21
CA THR A 217 -18.31 -15.68 2.53
C THR A 217 -19.39 -16.14 1.56
N PRO A 218 -20.53 -16.61 2.02
CA PRO A 218 -21.65 -16.85 1.13
C PRO A 218 -22.04 -15.51 0.51
N PHE A 219 -22.05 -15.48 -0.80
CA PHE A 219 -22.61 -14.38 -1.59
C PHE A 219 -24.07 -14.22 -1.15
N LEU A 220 -24.39 -13.17 -0.40
CA LEU A 220 -25.78 -12.81 -0.18
C LEU A 220 -26.37 -12.47 -1.56
N PRO A 221 -27.44 -13.14 -2.00
CA PRO A 221 -28.09 -12.81 -3.25
C PRO A 221 -28.59 -11.36 -3.19
N ARG A 222 -28.37 -10.63 -4.29
CA ARG A 222 -29.01 -9.32 -4.47
C ARG A 222 -30.51 -9.54 -4.31
N THR A 223 -31.11 -8.91 -3.34
CA THR A 223 -32.57 -8.77 -3.31
C THR A 223 -32.95 -7.88 -4.49
N THR A 224 -33.49 -8.48 -5.53
CA THR A 224 -34.24 -7.76 -6.57
C THR A 224 -35.52 -7.26 -5.86
N ASN A 225 -35.56 -5.98 -5.56
CA ASN A 225 -36.85 -5.34 -5.27
C ASN A 225 -37.53 -5.09 -6.62
N GLU A 226 -38.66 -5.73 -6.80
CA GLU A 226 -39.70 -5.37 -7.76
C GLU A 226 -40.24 -3.96 -7.50
#